data_09b554ecd6da5bb1a71fb6018fccfa5b
#
_entry.id   09b554ecd6da5bb1a71fb6018fccfa5b
#
_cell.length_a   1.000
_cell.length_b   1.000
_cell.length_c   1.000
_cell.angle_alpha   90.00
_cell.angle_beta   90.00
_cell.angle_gamma   90.00
#
_symmetry.space_group_name_H-M   'P 1'
#
loop_
_entity.id
_entity.type
_entity.pdbx_description
1 polymer ?
#
loop_
_entity_poly.entity_id
_entity_poly.type
_entity_poly.pdbx_seq_one_letter_code
_entity_poly.pdbx_strand_id
1 'polypeptide(L)'
;MEKRLKIAYKLLKNDGICFISIDDHEQATLKLLCDQIFGNSSFISNICVETSNGVFGVKAAHTTKTVVKSKDYVLVYAKDPSKLSLKPLYSKSKRNFDTHFTFYKKEDFECTLNEWLISIDLINKRADEIGVKNNISNLDKLMLLFPDVNEFILNNSSDIYRIRDYTLSIDDEYLPDLKQGKKVFIEDNYVYLGDDGKPYYLYPFSRLVNNTDDYESVRCSSVIVGDMWKGFHDDMGNVGKEGGVKLSNGKKPVRLIKNLLKLANKPNAIVLDFFAGSGTTAEAVLNLNSEDGGNRSFILCTDNSLSEKERIKILVKNGCIDKQPRKNSANYEEWENKYNLFISSDEYQKLIKEDEYSQFGICRSITYPRINTVITGKLNNGSYYSDGKNANVKYFKCDWTPRKPEDYLLSNALCLHIREMIELQNHIEIDNKKYVLILNKSDFNKYIMNPDVYADVEKVWVNQSIIFNSE
;
A
#
# COMPACT_ATOMS: atom_id res chain seq x y z
N MET A 1 0.97 -22.63 -0.10
CA MET A 1 1.76 -21.37 -0.08
C MET A 1 2.87 -21.41 -1.13
N GLU A 2 3.76 -22.36 -1.11
CA GLU A 2 4.97 -22.47 -1.96
C GLU A 2 4.69 -22.26 -3.46
N LYS A 3 3.74 -22.99 -4.04
CA LYS A 3 3.37 -22.87 -5.47
C LYS A 3 2.99 -21.43 -5.85
N ARG A 4 2.23 -20.74 -5.00
CA ARG A 4 1.80 -19.34 -5.24
C ARG A 4 2.98 -18.38 -5.17
N LEU A 5 3.87 -18.52 -4.21
CA LEU A 5 5.07 -17.69 -4.09
C LEU A 5 6.03 -17.89 -5.26
N LYS A 6 6.22 -19.13 -5.75
CA LYS A 6 7.01 -19.40 -6.95
C LYS A 6 6.44 -18.73 -8.20
N ILE A 7 5.11 -18.69 -8.34
CA ILE A 7 4.44 -17.98 -9.44
C ILE A 7 4.64 -16.48 -9.27
N ALA A 8 4.38 -15.92 -8.08
CA ALA A 8 4.55 -14.51 -7.79
C ALA A 8 5.98 -14.04 -8.07
N TYR A 9 6.99 -14.81 -7.66
CA TYR A 9 8.38 -14.52 -7.98
C TYR A 9 8.66 -14.42 -9.48
N LYS A 10 8.06 -15.31 -10.30
CA LYS A 10 8.21 -15.27 -11.77
C LYS A 10 7.54 -14.04 -12.39
N LEU A 11 6.39 -13.63 -11.86
CA LEU A 11 5.63 -12.48 -12.35
C LEU A 11 6.27 -11.14 -11.93
N LEU A 12 7.02 -11.12 -10.85
CA LEU A 12 7.63 -9.91 -10.32
C LEU A 12 8.69 -9.38 -11.31
N LYS A 13 8.61 -8.07 -11.63
CA LYS A 13 9.62 -7.37 -12.44
C LYS A 13 10.96 -7.33 -11.71
N ASN A 14 12.06 -7.11 -12.44
CA ASN A 14 13.40 -7.05 -11.85
C ASN A 14 13.52 -5.98 -10.76
N ASP A 15 12.86 -4.84 -10.93
CA ASP A 15 12.79 -3.76 -9.93
C ASP A 15 11.58 -3.89 -9.00
N GLY A 16 10.91 -5.04 -9.03
CA GLY A 16 9.70 -5.31 -8.26
C GLY A 16 9.98 -5.71 -6.81
N ILE A 17 9.01 -5.43 -5.95
CA ILE A 17 9.05 -5.69 -4.50
C ILE A 17 7.83 -6.51 -4.07
N CYS A 18 8.03 -7.41 -3.12
CA CYS A 18 6.98 -8.24 -2.54
C CYS A 18 6.86 -7.96 -1.05
N PHE A 19 5.63 -7.65 -0.60
CA PHE A 19 5.28 -7.47 0.80
C PHE A 19 4.38 -8.60 1.26
N ILE A 20 4.68 -9.24 2.38
CA ILE A 20 3.91 -10.36 2.89
C ILE A 20 3.56 -10.11 4.35
N SER A 21 2.30 -9.76 4.61
CA SER A 21 1.79 -9.61 5.98
C SER A 21 1.58 -10.97 6.62
N ILE A 22 2.11 -11.16 7.83
CA ILE A 22 2.04 -12.41 8.58
C ILE A 22 2.05 -12.13 10.09
N ASP A 23 1.55 -13.06 10.86
CA ASP A 23 1.61 -13.00 12.33
C ASP A 23 2.71 -13.90 12.91
N ASP A 24 2.83 -13.90 14.26
CA ASP A 24 3.88 -14.65 14.97
C ASP A 24 3.84 -16.17 14.73
N HIS A 25 2.64 -16.74 14.40
CA HIS A 25 2.50 -18.18 14.30
C HIS A 25 3.28 -18.78 13.13
N GLU A 26 3.31 -18.06 11.98
CA GLU A 26 3.88 -18.58 10.75
C GLU A 26 5.04 -17.72 10.20
N GLN A 27 5.42 -16.65 10.90
CA GLN A 27 6.44 -15.70 10.42
C GLN A 27 7.78 -16.40 10.12
N ALA A 28 8.28 -17.21 11.04
CA ALA A 28 9.57 -17.87 10.89
C ALA A 28 9.56 -18.90 9.73
N THR A 29 8.50 -19.74 9.67
CA THR A 29 8.32 -20.74 8.62
C THR A 29 8.21 -20.08 7.24
N LEU A 30 7.43 -19.01 7.17
CA LEU A 30 7.24 -18.26 5.91
C LEU A 30 8.53 -17.56 5.47
N LYS A 31 9.30 -17.01 6.41
CA LYS A 31 10.62 -16.39 6.13
C LYS A 31 11.56 -17.41 5.48
N LEU A 32 11.69 -18.60 6.06
CA LEU A 32 12.53 -19.67 5.50
C LEU A 32 12.07 -20.09 4.10
N LEU A 33 10.78 -20.23 3.89
CA LEU A 33 10.21 -20.55 2.57
C LEU A 33 10.50 -19.45 1.54
N CYS A 34 10.36 -18.19 1.93
CA CYS A 34 10.66 -17.05 1.06
C CYS A 34 12.17 -16.99 0.72
N ASP A 35 13.05 -17.25 1.68
CA ASP A 35 14.50 -17.32 1.45
C ASP A 35 14.88 -18.39 0.41
N GLN A 36 14.18 -19.54 0.43
CA GLN A 36 14.38 -20.60 -0.57
C GLN A 36 13.90 -20.20 -1.98
N ILE A 37 12.84 -19.38 -2.07
CA ILE A 37 12.22 -19.02 -3.35
C ILE A 37 12.85 -17.76 -3.95
N PHE A 38 13.07 -16.73 -3.15
CA PHE A 38 13.59 -15.43 -3.58
C PHE A 38 15.12 -15.35 -3.49
N GLY A 39 15.74 -16.17 -2.60
CA GLY A 39 17.12 -16.07 -2.21
C GLY A 39 17.33 -15.16 -0.98
N ASN A 40 18.29 -15.51 -0.12
CA ASN A 40 18.60 -14.73 1.09
C ASN A 40 19.03 -13.29 0.78
N SER A 41 19.74 -13.08 -0.33
CA SER A 41 20.17 -11.75 -0.79
C SER A 41 19.03 -10.84 -1.22
N SER A 42 17.86 -11.40 -1.52
CA SER A 42 16.65 -10.67 -1.91
C SER A 42 15.83 -10.17 -0.71
N PHE A 43 16.16 -10.60 0.49
CA PHE A 43 15.53 -10.13 1.72
C PHE A 43 15.93 -8.68 2.02
N ILE A 44 14.94 -7.81 2.20
CA ILE A 44 15.15 -6.39 2.48
C ILE A 44 14.94 -6.09 3.95
N SER A 45 13.77 -6.49 4.50
CA SER A 45 13.41 -6.17 5.88
C SER A 45 12.30 -7.07 6.41
N ASN A 46 12.20 -7.14 7.73
CA ASN A 46 11.06 -7.66 8.47
C ASN A 46 10.44 -6.53 9.28
N ILE A 47 9.47 -5.85 8.70
CA ILE A 47 8.80 -4.72 9.34
C ILE A 47 7.90 -5.23 10.46
N CYS A 48 8.09 -4.72 11.67
CA CYS A 48 7.24 -4.97 12.82
C CYS A 48 6.16 -3.89 12.91
N VAL A 49 4.90 -4.28 12.76
CA VAL A 49 3.74 -3.36 12.76
C VAL A 49 3.01 -3.44 14.08
N GLU A 50 2.98 -2.35 14.83
CA GLU A 50 2.23 -2.26 16.09
C GLU A 50 0.72 -2.21 15.80
N THR A 51 0.01 -3.26 16.22
CA THR A 51 -1.45 -3.41 16.01
C THR A 51 -2.27 -3.20 17.29
N SER A 52 -1.60 -3.05 18.43
CA SER A 52 -2.25 -2.80 19.73
C SER A 52 -1.32 -2.00 20.64
N ASN A 53 -1.82 -0.93 21.22
CA ASN A 53 -1.12 -0.12 22.22
C ASN A 53 -1.66 -0.42 23.62
N GLY A 54 -1.05 -1.40 24.26
CA GLY A 54 -1.47 -1.85 25.60
C GLY A 54 -2.57 -2.92 25.61
N VAL A 55 -2.85 -3.43 26.79
CA VAL A 55 -3.74 -4.55 26.99
C VAL A 55 -4.87 -4.17 27.92
N PHE A 56 -6.08 -4.10 27.38
CA PHE A 56 -7.28 -3.79 28.14
C PHE A 56 -8.36 -4.88 27.98
N GLY A 57 -9.26 -4.99 28.96
CA GLY A 57 -10.42 -5.88 28.89
C GLY A 57 -10.06 -7.37 28.93
N VAL A 58 -10.75 -8.18 28.12
CA VAL A 58 -10.65 -9.65 28.12
C VAL A 58 -9.23 -10.15 27.85
N LYS A 59 -8.44 -9.45 27.04
CA LYS A 59 -7.04 -9.82 26.78
C LYS A 59 -6.16 -9.70 28.03
N ALA A 60 -6.48 -8.78 28.94
CA ALA A 60 -5.75 -8.60 30.19
C ALA A 60 -5.93 -9.77 31.17
N ALA A 61 -7.03 -10.51 31.09
CA ALA A 61 -7.31 -11.64 31.96
C ALA A 61 -6.34 -12.84 31.79
N HIS A 62 -5.60 -12.87 30.67
CA HIS A 62 -4.65 -13.95 30.35
C HIS A 62 -3.18 -13.57 30.52
N THR A 63 -2.87 -12.38 31.05
CA THR A 63 -1.51 -11.85 31.16
C THR A 63 -0.58 -12.68 32.06
N THR A 64 -1.11 -13.47 32.99
CA THR A 64 -0.32 -14.36 33.85
C THR A 64 0.16 -15.63 33.18
N LYS A 65 -0.37 -15.95 31.98
CA LYS A 65 -0.07 -17.19 31.24
C LYS A 65 0.64 -16.94 29.90
N THR A 66 0.61 -15.71 29.39
CA THR A 66 1.14 -15.39 28.07
C THR A 66 1.54 -13.92 27.98
N VAL A 67 2.52 -13.63 27.13
CA VAL A 67 2.80 -12.25 26.67
C VAL A 67 1.78 -11.89 25.61
N VAL A 68 1.04 -10.79 25.84
CA VAL A 68 -0.04 -10.40 24.94
C VAL A 68 0.54 -9.90 23.60
N LYS A 69 0.00 -10.43 22.51
CA LYS A 69 0.35 -10.04 21.16
C LYS A 69 -0.07 -8.60 20.88
N SER A 70 0.90 -7.77 20.48
CA SER A 70 0.68 -6.35 20.14
C SER A 70 1.13 -5.96 18.72
N LYS A 71 1.63 -6.91 17.94
CA LYS A 71 2.24 -6.68 16.63
C LYS A 71 1.89 -7.75 15.61
N ASP A 72 2.00 -7.38 14.34
CA ASP A 72 2.11 -8.26 13.18
C ASP A 72 3.41 -7.93 12.44
N TYR A 73 3.75 -8.71 11.41
CA TYR A 73 4.94 -8.50 10.60
C TYR A 73 4.59 -8.29 9.13
N VAL A 74 5.51 -7.61 8.43
CA VAL A 74 5.54 -7.58 6.97
C VAL A 74 6.94 -7.97 6.52
N LEU A 75 7.07 -9.15 5.91
CA LEU A 75 8.29 -9.56 5.24
C LEU A 75 8.41 -8.83 3.90
N VAL A 76 9.59 -8.28 3.64
CA VAL A 76 9.88 -7.49 2.44
C VAL A 76 10.99 -8.16 1.64
N TYR A 77 10.68 -8.49 0.38
CA TYR A 77 11.62 -9.07 -0.57
C TYR A 77 11.65 -8.29 -1.87
N ALA A 78 12.84 -8.06 -2.43
CA ALA A 78 13.00 -7.52 -3.77
C ALA A 78 13.30 -8.63 -4.78
N LYS A 79 12.92 -8.45 -6.05
CA LYS A 79 13.35 -9.36 -7.12
C LYS A 79 14.85 -9.27 -7.34
N ASP A 80 15.36 -8.04 -7.45
CA ASP A 80 16.78 -7.71 -7.57
C ASP A 80 17.05 -6.47 -6.69
N PRO A 81 17.68 -6.63 -5.52
CA PRO A 81 17.96 -5.53 -4.62
C PRO A 81 18.76 -4.38 -5.24
N SER A 82 19.62 -4.68 -6.23
CA SER A 82 20.44 -3.66 -6.90
C SER A 82 19.63 -2.66 -7.74
N LYS A 83 18.39 -3.04 -8.09
CA LYS A 83 17.44 -2.21 -8.87
C LYS A 83 16.33 -1.60 -8.03
N LEU A 84 16.36 -1.86 -6.72
CA LEU A 84 15.36 -1.34 -5.81
C LEU A 84 15.63 0.12 -5.48
N SER A 85 14.58 0.94 -5.58
CA SER A 85 14.58 2.33 -5.11
C SER A 85 13.38 2.52 -4.19
N LEU A 86 13.65 2.71 -2.90
CA LEU A 86 12.62 2.93 -1.89
C LEU A 86 12.46 4.42 -1.61
N LYS A 87 11.24 4.84 -1.28
CA LYS A 87 10.96 6.18 -0.76
C LYS A 87 10.84 6.11 0.76
N PRO A 88 11.62 6.89 1.52
CA PRO A 88 11.48 6.90 2.98
C PRO A 88 10.09 7.39 3.39
N LEU A 89 9.58 6.81 4.45
CA LEU A 89 8.40 7.26 5.17
C LEU A 89 8.84 8.09 6.37
N TYR A 90 7.99 9.02 6.81
CA TYR A 90 8.30 9.95 7.88
C TYR A 90 7.29 9.87 9.01
N SER A 91 7.78 9.97 10.25
CA SER A 91 6.97 10.17 11.44
C SER A 91 7.41 11.42 12.18
N LYS A 92 6.53 11.95 13.03
CA LYS A 92 6.81 13.15 13.82
C LYS A 92 8.02 12.91 14.72
N SER A 93 8.98 13.85 14.70
CA SER A 93 10.10 13.87 15.64
C SER A 93 9.59 14.11 17.07
N LYS A 94 10.33 13.60 18.07
CA LYS A 94 10.07 13.91 19.48
C LYS A 94 10.24 15.40 19.81
N ARG A 95 11.09 16.09 19.06
CA ARG A 95 11.33 17.53 19.19
C ARG A 95 10.85 18.24 17.93
N ASN A 96 10.25 19.40 18.07
CA ASN A 96 9.86 20.23 16.94
C ASN A 96 11.06 20.95 16.32
N PHE A 97 12.11 21.19 17.12
CA PHE A 97 13.34 21.83 16.68
C PHE A 97 14.60 21.15 17.24
N ASP A 98 15.63 21.05 16.40
CA ASP A 98 16.96 20.56 16.78
C ASP A 98 17.90 21.74 17.03
N THR A 99 18.39 21.88 18.24
CA THR A 99 19.26 23.00 18.69
C THR A 99 20.63 23.06 18.00
N HIS A 100 21.00 22.03 17.21
CA HIS A 100 22.22 22.08 16.40
C HIS A 100 22.08 22.98 15.16
N PHE A 101 20.86 23.41 14.82
CA PHE A 101 20.64 24.44 13.82
C PHE A 101 20.86 25.81 14.43
N THR A 102 21.98 26.46 14.09
CA THR A 102 22.47 27.67 14.75
C THR A 102 22.66 28.84 13.79
N PHE A 103 22.45 28.64 12.50
CA PHE A 103 22.78 29.62 11.50
C PHE A 103 21.54 29.93 10.62
N TYR A 104 21.36 31.22 10.30
CA TYR A 104 20.32 31.67 9.37
C TYR A 104 20.97 32.37 8.19
N LYS A 105 20.52 32.01 6.95
CA LYS A 105 20.97 32.63 5.71
C LYS A 105 19.81 32.73 4.72
N LYS A 106 19.57 33.92 4.23
CA LYS A 106 18.60 34.16 3.17
C LYS A 106 19.23 35.16 2.19
N GLU A 107 19.38 34.77 0.93
CA GLU A 107 20.06 35.55 -0.11
C GLU A 107 21.45 35.99 0.38
N ASP A 108 21.72 37.31 0.41
CA ASP A 108 22.97 37.87 0.87
C ASP A 108 23.01 38.16 2.40
N PHE A 109 21.88 37.96 3.10
CA PHE A 109 21.81 38.18 4.53
C PHE A 109 22.14 36.91 5.31
N GLU A 110 23.08 37.01 6.25
CA GLU A 110 23.41 35.89 7.12
C GLU A 110 23.71 36.38 8.55
N CYS A 111 23.29 35.56 9.52
CA CYS A 111 23.54 35.83 10.96
C CYS A 111 23.40 34.54 11.76
N THR A 112 23.70 34.60 13.05
CA THR A 112 23.34 33.50 13.94
C THR A 112 21.82 33.36 14.04
N LEU A 113 21.35 32.12 14.24
CA LEU A 113 19.93 31.91 14.42
C LEU A 113 19.35 32.66 15.61
N ASN A 114 20.11 32.86 16.68
CA ASN A 114 19.66 33.66 17.83
C ASN A 114 19.41 35.13 17.44
N GLU A 115 20.30 35.75 16.67
CA GLU A 115 20.12 37.13 16.21
C GLU A 115 18.88 37.26 15.34
N TRP A 116 18.66 36.28 14.42
CA TRP A 116 17.46 36.26 13.60
C TRP A 116 16.20 36.10 14.44
N LEU A 117 16.16 35.15 15.39
CA LEU A 117 15.00 34.93 16.25
C LEU A 117 14.60 36.20 17.03
N ILE A 118 15.58 36.93 17.58
CA ILE A 118 15.34 38.17 18.32
C ILE A 118 14.76 39.27 17.41
N SER A 119 15.05 39.26 16.11
CA SER A 119 14.50 40.22 15.16
C SER A 119 13.03 39.96 14.81
N ILE A 120 12.44 38.85 15.26
CA ILE A 120 11.07 38.45 14.89
C ILE A 120 10.09 38.76 16.01
N ASP A 121 9.26 39.79 15.80
CA ASP A 121 8.29 40.28 16.80
C ASP A 121 7.30 39.21 17.23
N LEU A 122 6.86 38.35 16.32
CA LEU A 122 5.96 37.21 16.63
C LEU A 122 6.56 36.34 17.72
N ILE A 123 7.84 35.95 17.56
CA ILE A 123 8.49 35.00 18.47
C ILE A 123 8.81 35.71 19.81
N ASN A 124 9.21 36.98 19.77
CA ASN A 124 9.43 37.78 21.00
C ASN A 124 8.13 37.83 21.81
N LYS A 125 7.02 38.21 21.20
CA LYS A 125 5.72 38.27 21.86
C LYS A 125 5.34 36.96 22.53
N ARG A 126 5.48 35.84 21.80
CA ARG A 126 5.16 34.51 22.35
C ARG A 126 6.10 34.03 23.44
N ALA A 127 7.36 34.42 23.37
CA ALA A 127 8.35 34.15 24.43
C ALA A 127 8.00 34.93 25.72
N ASP A 128 7.61 36.20 25.60
CA ASP A 128 7.16 37.05 26.71
C ASP A 128 5.89 36.53 27.38
N GLU A 129 4.91 36.03 26.59
CA GLU A 129 3.66 35.41 27.10
C GLU A 129 3.91 34.25 28.08
N ILE A 130 5.01 33.53 27.95
CA ILE A 130 5.35 32.39 28.83
C ILE A 130 6.61 32.65 29.69
N GLY A 131 7.11 33.86 29.67
CA GLY A 131 8.24 34.30 30.51
C GLY A 131 9.57 33.61 30.19
N VAL A 132 9.84 33.31 28.92
CA VAL A 132 11.11 32.69 28.48
C VAL A 132 11.89 33.64 27.55
N LYS A 133 13.20 33.43 27.45
CA LYS A 133 14.01 34.15 26.46
C LYS A 133 13.75 33.64 25.06
N ASN A 134 13.65 34.53 24.08
CA ASN A 134 13.65 34.18 22.68
C ASN A 134 15.06 33.75 22.25
N ASN A 135 15.30 32.46 22.21
CA ASN A 135 16.58 31.86 21.80
C ASN A 135 16.37 30.42 21.32
N ILE A 136 17.39 29.83 20.70
CA ILE A 136 17.41 28.46 20.19
C ILE A 136 17.01 27.44 21.27
N SER A 137 17.47 27.60 22.50
CA SER A 137 17.21 26.63 23.59
C SER A 137 15.72 26.53 23.96
N ASN A 138 14.97 27.62 23.78
CA ASN A 138 13.54 27.67 24.09
C ASN A 138 12.67 27.49 22.84
N LEU A 139 13.25 27.46 21.63
CA LEU A 139 12.50 27.41 20.37
C LEU A 139 11.63 26.16 20.25
N ASP A 140 12.12 24.99 20.65
CA ASP A 140 11.33 23.74 20.65
C ASP A 140 10.06 23.88 21.51
N LYS A 141 10.16 24.50 22.69
CA LYS A 141 9.04 24.79 23.59
C LYS A 141 8.07 25.80 22.99
N LEU A 142 8.57 26.84 22.33
CA LEU A 142 7.74 27.86 21.67
C LEU A 142 6.98 27.24 20.50
N MET A 143 7.63 26.43 19.65
CA MET A 143 6.98 25.71 18.56
C MET A 143 5.94 24.69 19.04
N LEU A 144 6.16 24.08 20.21
CA LEU A 144 5.20 23.13 20.79
C LEU A 144 3.92 23.83 21.28
N LEU A 145 4.07 24.97 21.94
CA LEU A 145 2.96 25.68 22.58
C LEU A 145 2.20 26.60 21.63
N PHE A 146 2.85 27.13 20.60
CA PHE A 146 2.31 28.13 19.69
C PHE A 146 2.34 27.66 18.24
N PRO A 147 1.18 27.25 17.68
CA PRO A 147 1.09 26.79 16.28
C PRO A 147 1.56 27.84 15.26
N ASP A 148 1.36 29.13 15.52
CA ASP A 148 1.81 30.24 14.66
C ASP A 148 3.35 30.33 14.61
N VAL A 149 4.04 30.15 15.74
CA VAL A 149 5.50 30.06 15.79
C VAL A 149 5.99 28.83 15.04
N ASN A 150 5.33 27.68 15.27
CA ASN A 150 5.69 26.44 14.57
C ASN A 150 5.57 26.61 13.04
N GLU A 151 4.45 27.10 12.55
CA GLU A 151 4.24 27.34 11.13
C GLU A 151 5.26 28.33 10.56
N PHE A 152 5.54 29.42 11.27
CA PHE A 152 6.52 30.42 10.87
C PHE A 152 7.93 29.81 10.70
N ILE A 153 8.40 29.04 11.67
CA ILE A 153 9.71 28.38 11.62
C ILE A 153 9.76 27.32 10.50
N LEU A 154 8.70 26.51 10.34
CA LEU A 154 8.65 25.51 9.27
C LEU A 154 8.64 26.16 7.86
N ASN A 155 8.02 27.33 7.71
CA ASN A 155 8.01 28.06 6.44
C ASN A 155 9.38 28.70 6.11
N ASN A 156 10.20 29.00 7.10
CA ASN A 156 11.56 29.50 6.94
C ASN A 156 12.64 28.40 7.07
N SER A 157 12.26 27.14 7.09
CA SER A 157 13.17 26.01 7.34
C SER A 157 14.28 25.83 6.29
N SER A 158 14.06 26.32 5.05
CA SER A 158 15.08 26.33 3.99
C SER A 158 16.24 27.29 4.25
N ASP A 159 16.01 28.31 5.09
CA ASP A 159 16.95 29.38 5.38
C ASP A 159 17.63 29.19 6.76
N ILE A 160 17.25 28.14 7.48
CA ILE A 160 17.82 27.75 8.77
C ILE A 160 18.78 26.58 8.58
N TYR A 161 20.01 26.70 9.04
CA TYR A 161 21.06 25.72 8.77
C TYR A 161 21.80 25.30 10.02
N ARG A 162 22.37 24.08 9.95
CA ARG A 162 23.47 23.64 10.79
C ARG A 162 24.73 23.44 9.96
N ILE A 163 25.88 23.71 10.56
CA ILE A 163 27.20 23.50 9.97
C ILE A 163 27.56 22.03 10.18
N ARG A 164 28.09 21.38 9.14
CA ARG A 164 28.58 20.01 9.17
C ARG A 164 29.91 19.86 8.46
N ASP A 165 30.74 18.91 8.91
CA ASP A 165 31.95 18.52 8.21
C ASP A 165 31.61 18.04 6.80
N TYR A 166 32.35 18.50 5.81
CA TYR A 166 32.26 18.02 4.44
C TYR A 166 33.29 16.92 4.25
N THR A 167 32.85 15.71 3.99
CA THR A 167 33.68 14.49 3.95
C THR A 167 34.00 14.00 2.55
N LEU A 168 33.42 14.63 1.53
CA LEU A 168 33.68 14.27 0.12
C LEU A 168 34.89 15.06 -0.41
N SER A 169 35.52 14.55 -1.48
CA SER A 169 36.55 15.27 -2.21
C SER A 169 35.91 16.47 -2.91
N ILE A 170 36.59 17.61 -2.85
CA ILE A 170 36.17 18.81 -3.57
C ILE A 170 36.90 18.81 -4.91
N ASP A 171 36.16 18.98 -6.00
CA ASP A 171 36.74 19.10 -7.31
C ASP A 171 37.58 20.37 -7.41
N ASP A 172 38.70 20.29 -8.15
CA ASP A 172 39.69 21.37 -8.27
C ASP A 172 39.09 22.67 -8.81
N GLU A 173 37.97 22.59 -9.54
CA GLU A 173 37.27 23.78 -10.09
C GLU A 173 36.69 24.70 -9.00
N TYR A 174 36.30 24.15 -7.83
CA TYR A 174 35.71 24.90 -6.72
C TYR A 174 36.75 25.47 -5.74
N LEU A 175 37.98 24.92 -5.73
CA LEU A 175 39.02 25.30 -4.78
C LEU A 175 39.43 26.78 -4.84
N PRO A 176 39.51 27.46 -6.00
CA PRO A 176 39.85 28.88 -6.07
C PRO A 176 38.83 29.75 -5.33
N ASP A 177 37.55 29.53 -5.54
CA ASP A 177 36.49 30.31 -4.89
C ASP A 177 36.42 30.04 -3.39
N LEU A 178 36.54 28.77 -2.99
CA LEU A 178 36.57 28.37 -1.58
C LEU A 178 37.77 29.01 -0.83
N LYS A 179 38.96 29.05 -1.44
CA LYS A 179 40.15 29.71 -0.86
C LYS A 179 40.03 31.23 -0.78
N GLN A 180 39.12 31.81 -1.57
CA GLN A 180 38.77 33.25 -1.48
C GLN A 180 37.70 33.53 -0.43
N GLY A 181 37.28 32.50 0.36
CA GLY A 181 36.23 32.62 1.36
C GLY A 181 34.80 32.61 0.80
N LYS A 182 34.64 32.31 -0.48
CA LYS A 182 33.33 32.21 -1.10
C LYS A 182 32.66 30.88 -0.74
N LYS A 183 31.34 30.87 -0.72
CA LYS A 183 30.53 29.66 -0.60
C LYS A 183 30.19 29.15 -2.00
N VAL A 184 30.44 27.88 -2.27
CA VAL A 184 30.11 27.20 -3.53
C VAL A 184 28.96 26.23 -3.31
N PHE A 185 28.12 26.05 -4.32
CA PHE A 185 27.00 25.12 -4.29
C PHE A 185 27.41 23.82 -4.95
N ILE A 186 27.55 22.75 -4.16
CA ILE A 186 27.99 21.42 -4.59
C ILE A 186 26.97 20.39 -4.12
N GLU A 187 26.45 19.54 -5.00
CA GLU A 187 25.52 18.45 -4.67
C GLU A 187 24.38 18.89 -3.74
N ASP A 188 23.65 19.94 -4.14
CA ASP A 188 22.54 20.54 -3.37
C ASP A 188 22.90 21.13 -2.00
N ASN A 189 24.18 21.42 -1.73
CA ASN A 189 24.65 22.00 -0.48
C ASN A 189 25.55 23.21 -0.73
N TYR A 190 25.48 24.20 0.18
CA TYR A 190 26.51 25.24 0.26
C TYR A 190 27.72 24.72 1.00
N VAL A 191 28.87 24.72 0.34
CA VAL A 191 30.17 24.34 0.92
C VAL A 191 31.03 25.59 1.09
N TYR A 192 31.77 25.70 2.19
CA TYR A 192 32.74 26.75 2.45
C TYR A 192 33.93 26.18 3.22
N LEU A 193 35.07 26.90 3.22
CA LEU A 193 36.20 26.57 4.10
C LEU A 193 36.03 27.31 5.44
N GLY A 194 36.11 26.57 6.54
CA GLY A 194 36.15 27.13 7.86
C GLY A 194 37.51 27.80 8.18
N ASP A 195 37.61 28.52 9.28
CA ASP A 195 38.84 29.19 9.74
C ASP A 195 40.00 28.21 9.99
N ASP A 196 39.68 26.94 10.20
CA ASP A 196 40.63 25.82 10.33
C ASP A 196 41.12 25.27 8.99
N GLY A 197 40.67 25.83 7.88
CA GLY A 197 40.98 25.40 6.52
C GLY A 197 40.29 24.11 6.06
N LYS A 198 39.37 23.58 6.87
CA LYS A 198 38.58 22.39 6.49
C LYS A 198 37.29 22.78 5.77
N PRO A 199 36.83 21.92 4.88
CA PRO A 199 35.56 22.13 4.19
C PRO A 199 34.39 21.78 5.12
N TYR A 200 33.38 22.65 5.12
CA TYR A 200 32.12 22.49 5.81
C TYR A 200 30.97 22.73 4.85
N TYR A 201 29.81 22.12 5.14
CA TYR A 201 28.59 22.44 4.40
C TYR A 201 27.44 22.85 5.34
N LEU A 202 26.56 23.67 4.80
CA LEU A 202 25.34 24.11 5.47
C LEU A 202 24.23 23.09 5.17
N TYR A 203 23.77 22.40 6.22
CA TYR A 203 22.66 21.44 6.15
C TYR A 203 21.36 22.16 6.52
N PRO A 204 20.40 22.33 5.59
CA PRO A 204 19.18 23.08 5.84
C PRO A 204 18.20 22.29 6.73
N PHE A 205 17.49 22.99 7.61
CA PHE A 205 16.47 22.41 8.48
C PHE A 205 15.30 21.84 7.68
N SER A 206 15.01 22.37 6.51
CA SER A 206 13.98 21.87 5.59
C SER A 206 14.13 20.39 5.23
N ARG A 207 15.34 19.82 5.30
CA ARG A 207 15.55 18.37 5.10
C ARG A 207 14.95 17.51 6.22
N LEU A 208 14.71 18.08 7.37
CA LEU A 208 14.02 17.43 8.49
C LEU A 208 12.53 17.75 8.53
N VAL A 209 12.03 18.61 7.64
CA VAL A 209 10.63 19.04 7.60
C VAL A 209 9.90 18.27 6.50
N ASN A 210 9.06 17.34 6.89
CA ASN A 210 8.30 16.51 5.97
C ASN A 210 6.84 16.38 6.42
N ASN A 211 5.96 16.02 5.49
CA ASN A 211 4.64 15.52 5.84
C ASN A 211 4.80 14.10 6.39
N THR A 212 4.20 13.83 7.55
CA THR A 212 4.26 12.52 8.17
C THR A 212 3.34 11.52 7.48
N ASP A 213 3.70 10.23 7.57
CA ASP A 213 2.89 9.09 7.12
C ASP A 213 2.14 8.44 8.31
N ASP A 214 1.97 9.20 9.39
CA ASP A 214 1.21 8.84 10.59
C ASP A 214 -0.32 8.84 10.30
N TYR A 215 -1.12 8.46 11.29
CA TYR A 215 -2.59 8.43 11.18
C TYR A 215 -3.15 9.78 10.72
N GLU A 216 -2.68 10.84 11.35
CA GLU A 216 -2.90 12.22 10.90
C GLU A 216 -1.61 12.74 10.28
N SER A 217 -1.63 13.00 8.98
CA SER A 217 -0.47 13.55 8.28
C SER A 217 -0.32 15.04 8.61
N VAL A 218 0.82 15.40 9.17
CA VAL A 218 1.15 16.79 9.51
C VAL A 218 2.52 17.17 8.99
N ARG A 219 2.68 18.41 8.54
CA ARG A 219 3.98 18.98 8.19
C ARG A 219 4.71 19.38 9.47
N CYS A 220 5.80 18.73 9.79
CA CYS A 220 6.56 18.98 11.03
C CYS A 220 8.02 18.54 10.89
N SER A 221 8.82 18.84 11.93
CA SER A 221 10.10 18.17 12.11
C SER A 221 9.88 16.67 12.23
N SER A 222 10.54 15.90 11.40
CA SER A 222 10.27 14.48 11.18
C SER A 222 11.52 13.63 11.27
N VAL A 223 11.31 12.34 11.46
CA VAL A 223 12.35 11.30 11.40
C VAL A 223 11.93 10.23 10.40
N ILE A 224 12.92 9.60 9.77
CA ILE A 224 12.65 8.45 8.88
C ILE A 224 12.14 7.29 9.72
N VAL A 225 11.05 6.67 9.26
CA VAL A 225 10.48 5.46 9.85
C VAL A 225 11.36 4.27 9.48
N GLY A 226 11.90 3.58 10.50
CA GLY A 226 12.65 2.33 10.33
C GLY A 226 11.72 1.12 10.13
N ASP A 227 12.18 -0.05 10.57
CA ASP A 227 11.44 -1.32 10.47
C ASP A 227 10.45 -1.55 11.64
N MET A 228 10.33 -0.60 12.57
CA MET A 228 9.33 -0.60 13.64
C MET A 228 8.24 0.44 13.32
N TRP A 229 7.13 -0.02 12.78
CA TRP A 229 5.98 0.80 12.39
C TRP A 229 4.98 0.91 13.53
N LYS A 230 4.85 2.10 14.10
CA LYS A 230 4.00 2.38 15.26
C LYS A 230 2.70 3.08 14.89
N GLY A 231 1.75 3.11 15.85
CA GLY A 231 0.51 3.88 15.75
C GLY A 231 -0.56 3.26 14.85
N PHE A 232 -0.41 2.00 14.39
CA PHE A 232 -1.46 1.31 13.62
C PHE A 232 -2.59 0.76 14.50
N HIS A 233 -2.44 0.83 15.82
CA HIS A 233 -3.53 0.51 16.75
C HIS A 233 -4.73 1.45 16.60
N ASP A 234 -4.51 2.72 16.21
CA ASP A 234 -5.58 3.69 15.96
C ASP A 234 -6.42 3.29 14.74
N ASP A 235 -5.76 2.81 13.69
CA ASP A 235 -6.42 2.26 12.50
C ASP A 235 -7.25 1.02 12.84
N MET A 236 -6.72 0.12 13.69
CA MET A 236 -7.38 -1.15 14.03
C MET A 236 -8.76 -0.94 14.66
N GLY A 237 -8.99 0.16 15.37
CA GLY A 237 -10.30 0.55 15.90
C GLY A 237 -11.32 0.87 14.80
N ASN A 238 -10.88 1.34 13.64
CA ASN A 238 -11.69 1.79 12.53
C ASN A 238 -11.73 0.84 11.32
N VAL A 239 -10.84 -0.15 11.28
CA VAL A 239 -10.73 -1.14 10.18
C VAL A 239 -12.10 -1.71 9.77
N GLY A 240 -13.00 -1.95 10.72
CA GLY A 240 -14.33 -2.47 10.43
C GLY A 240 -15.22 -1.57 9.58
N LYS A 241 -14.93 -0.27 9.50
CA LYS A 241 -15.71 0.74 8.76
C LYS A 241 -15.14 1.04 7.37
N GLU A 242 -13.86 0.74 7.14
CA GLU A 242 -13.19 1.01 5.88
C GLU A 242 -13.88 0.31 4.71
N GLY A 243 -14.02 1.02 3.58
CA GLY A 243 -14.65 0.53 2.37
C GLY A 243 -16.12 0.13 2.51
N GLY A 244 -16.79 0.52 3.61
CA GLY A 244 -18.21 0.23 3.85
C GLY A 244 -18.58 -1.25 4.04
N VAL A 245 -17.59 -2.13 4.24
CA VAL A 245 -17.81 -3.58 4.39
C VAL A 245 -17.28 -4.08 5.73
N LYS A 246 -18.01 -5.03 6.35
CA LYS A 246 -17.64 -5.65 7.62
C LYS A 246 -16.98 -7.01 7.36
N LEU A 247 -15.75 -7.18 7.82
CA LEU A 247 -15.08 -8.46 7.92
C LEU A 247 -14.54 -8.60 9.34
N SER A 248 -14.90 -9.70 10.03
CA SER A 248 -14.63 -9.86 11.45
C SER A 248 -13.16 -10.08 11.79
N ASN A 249 -12.40 -10.72 10.90
CA ASN A 249 -11.00 -11.07 11.13
C ASN A 249 -10.16 -10.89 9.86
N GLY A 250 -8.85 -10.63 10.02
CA GLY A 250 -7.87 -10.64 8.95
C GLY A 250 -7.82 -9.37 8.07
N LYS A 251 -8.71 -8.39 8.30
CA LYS A 251 -8.70 -7.12 7.55
C LYS A 251 -7.51 -6.27 8.02
N LYS A 252 -6.68 -5.84 7.07
CA LYS A 252 -5.56 -4.93 7.34
C LYS A 252 -5.99 -3.48 7.11
N PRO A 253 -5.44 -2.50 7.84
CA PRO A 253 -5.74 -1.08 7.64
C PRO A 253 -5.34 -0.60 6.23
N VAL A 254 -6.14 0.28 5.64
CA VAL A 254 -5.83 0.91 4.34
C VAL A 254 -4.51 1.68 4.44
N ARG A 255 -4.25 2.41 5.54
CA ARG A 255 -3.02 3.17 5.75
C ARG A 255 -1.78 2.28 5.71
N LEU A 256 -1.84 1.07 6.29
CA LEU A 256 -0.71 0.13 6.25
C LEU A 256 -0.34 -0.20 4.80
N ILE A 257 -1.32 -0.60 4.00
CA ILE A 257 -1.08 -0.97 2.59
C ILE A 257 -0.64 0.26 1.78
N LYS A 258 -1.26 1.43 2.04
CA LYS A 258 -0.86 2.68 1.41
C LYS A 258 0.59 3.05 1.70
N ASN A 259 1.04 2.91 2.94
CA ASN A 259 2.43 3.16 3.33
C ASN A 259 3.41 2.17 2.68
N LEU A 260 3.04 0.88 2.54
CA LEU A 260 3.84 -0.08 1.77
C LEU A 260 3.97 0.31 0.29
N LEU A 261 2.88 0.79 -0.32
CA LEU A 261 2.89 1.29 -1.71
C LEU A 261 3.73 2.57 -1.87
N LYS A 262 3.67 3.49 -0.90
CA LYS A 262 4.53 4.69 -0.86
C LYS A 262 6.00 4.30 -0.74
N LEU A 263 6.32 3.39 0.18
CA LEU A 263 7.68 2.86 0.36
C LEU A 263 8.22 2.24 -0.93
N ALA A 264 7.38 1.50 -1.67
CA ALA A 264 7.75 0.88 -2.95
C ALA A 264 8.13 1.90 -4.04
N ASN A 265 7.70 3.16 -3.94
CA ASN A 265 8.04 4.26 -4.86
C ASN A 265 7.76 3.97 -6.34
N LYS A 266 6.62 3.36 -6.65
CA LYS A 266 6.24 2.95 -8.02
C LYS A 266 4.88 3.56 -8.40
N PRO A 267 4.85 4.81 -8.93
CA PRO A 267 3.59 5.50 -9.23
C PRO A 267 2.77 4.87 -10.37
N ASN A 268 3.38 4.02 -11.20
CA ASN A 268 2.73 3.35 -12.34
C ASN A 268 2.77 1.82 -12.22
N ALA A 269 2.81 1.29 -10.99
CA ALA A 269 2.91 -0.15 -10.75
C ALA A 269 1.60 -0.88 -11.06
N ILE A 270 1.73 -2.14 -11.51
CA ILE A 270 0.66 -3.13 -11.40
C ILE A 270 0.83 -3.83 -10.04
N VAL A 271 -0.15 -3.68 -9.16
CA VAL A 271 -0.17 -4.25 -7.82
C VAL A 271 -0.95 -5.55 -7.83
N LEU A 272 -0.27 -6.67 -7.64
CA LEU A 272 -0.89 -7.98 -7.55
C LEU A 272 -1.08 -8.39 -6.08
N ASP A 273 -2.32 -8.63 -5.68
CA ASP A 273 -2.67 -9.22 -4.38
C ASP A 273 -3.43 -10.53 -4.60
N PHE A 274 -2.74 -11.65 -4.39
CA PHE A 274 -3.31 -12.99 -4.59
C PHE A 274 -3.85 -13.62 -3.30
N PHE A 275 -4.01 -12.82 -2.25
CA PHE A 275 -4.75 -13.12 -1.02
C PHE A 275 -5.63 -11.92 -0.62
N ALA A 276 -6.32 -11.35 -1.59
CA ALA A 276 -6.97 -10.04 -1.48
C ALA A 276 -8.00 -9.93 -0.34
N GLY A 277 -8.59 -11.03 0.08
CA GLY A 277 -9.52 -11.07 1.22
C GLY A 277 -10.60 -9.99 1.12
N SER A 278 -10.51 -8.97 1.95
CA SER A 278 -11.46 -7.84 1.94
C SER A 278 -11.23 -6.80 0.84
N GLY A 279 -10.18 -6.92 0.01
CA GLY A 279 -9.87 -5.94 -1.05
C GLY A 279 -9.23 -4.64 -0.57
N THR A 280 -8.57 -4.64 0.59
CA THR A 280 -7.90 -3.44 1.15
C THR A 280 -6.87 -2.88 0.18
N THR A 281 -6.16 -3.73 -0.54
CA THR A 281 -5.14 -3.32 -1.52
C THR A 281 -5.71 -2.45 -2.63
N ALA A 282 -6.90 -2.78 -3.17
CA ALA A 282 -7.55 -1.94 -4.18
C ALA A 282 -7.88 -0.55 -3.64
N GLU A 283 -8.48 -0.47 -2.44
CA GLU A 283 -8.79 0.82 -1.81
C GLU A 283 -7.54 1.66 -1.56
N ALA A 284 -6.45 1.03 -1.09
CA ALA A 284 -5.18 1.70 -0.89
C ALA A 284 -4.57 2.25 -2.20
N VAL A 285 -4.64 1.47 -3.29
CA VAL A 285 -4.18 1.89 -4.63
C VAL A 285 -4.99 3.09 -5.12
N LEU A 286 -6.32 3.01 -5.06
CA LEU A 286 -7.21 4.08 -5.52
C LEU A 286 -7.02 5.37 -4.72
N ASN A 287 -6.89 5.26 -3.40
CA ASN A 287 -6.63 6.41 -2.54
C ASN A 287 -5.28 7.04 -2.84
N LEU A 288 -4.23 6.23 -2.97
CA LEU A 288 -2.89 6.75 -3.23
C LEU A 288 -2.78 7.42 -4.62
N ASN A 289 -3.42 6.86 -5.65
CA ASN A 289 -3.49 7.51 -6.96
C ASN A 289 -4.17 8.89 -6.91
N SER A 290 -5.22 9.03 -6.09
CA SER A 290 -5.88 10.32 -5.89
C SER A 290 -5.02 11.32 -5.10
N GLU A 291 -4.12 10.84 -4.23
CA GLU A 291 -3.26 11.68 -3.40
C GLU A 291 -2.01 12.17 -4.13
N ASP A 292 -1.38 11.30 -4.93
CA ASP A 292 -0.08 11.58 -5.55
C ASP A 292 -0.12 11.70 -7.08
N GLY A 293 -1.31 11.57 -7.69
CA GLY A 293 -1.48 11.62 -9.14
C GLY A 293 -0.92 10.40 -9.87
N GLY A 294 -0.62 9.32 -9.14
CA GLY A 294 -0.12 8.07 -9.71
C GLY A 294 -1.16 7.35 -10.58
N ASN A 295 -0.69 6.46 -11.44
CA ASN A 295 -1.52 5.63 -12.31
C ASN A 295 -1.27 4.13 -12.02
N ARG A 296 -1.36 3.76 -10.74
CA ARG A 296 -1.26 2.34 -10.34
C ARG A 296 -2.54 1.62 -10.72
N SER A 297 -2.40 0.39 -11.19
CA SER A 297 -3.51 -0.54 -11.35
C SER A 297 -3.38 -1.72 -10.39
N PHE A 298 -4.47 -2.45 -10.18
CA PHE A 298 -4.46 -3.60 -9.28
C PHE A 298 -5.06 -4.85 -9.94
N ILE A 299 -4.53 -6.01 -9.55
CA ILE A 299 -5.09 -7.33 -9.84
C ILE A 299 -5.29 -8.01 -8.49
N LEU A 300 -6.54 -8.33 -8.16
CA LEU A 300 -6.89 -9.01 -6.93
C LEU A 300 -7.34 -10.44 -7.24
N CYS A 301 -6.73 -11.39 -6.54
CA CYS A 301 -7.17 -12.78 -6.59
C CYS A 301 -7.60 -13.20 -5.18
N THR A 302 -8.83 -13.65 -5.05
CA THR A 302 -9.35 -14.23 -3.82
C THR A 302 -10.26 -15.39 -4.15
N ASP A 303 -10.39 -16.33 -3.23
CA ASP A 303 -11.44 -17.33 -3.34
C ASP A 303 -12.81 -16.68 -3.05
N ASN A 304 -13.86 -17.39 -3.35
CA ASN A 304 -15.22 -16.98 -2.98
C ASN A 304 -15.76 -17.89 -1.87
N SER A 305 -14.89 -18.29 -0.93
CA SER A 305 -15.26 -19.13 0.20
C SER A 305 -16.22 -18.38 1.13
N LEU A 306 -17.12 -19.15 1.74
CA LEU A 306 -17.99 -18.65 2.80
C LEU A 306 -17.21 -18.58 4.10
N SER A 307 -17.40 -17.49 4.88
CA SER A 307 -16.95 -17.50 6.26
C SER A 307 -17.66 -18.64 7.03
N GLU A 308 -17.03 -19.21 8.04
CA GLU A 308 -17.62 -20.29 8.84
C GLU A 308 -19.00 -19.90 9.36
N LYS A 309 -19.13 -18.68 9.85
CA LYS A 309 -20.40 -18.15 10.37
C LYS A 309 -21.51 -18.10 9.32
N GLU A 310 -21.20 -17.58 8.12
CA GLU A 310 -22.20 -17.52 7.02
C GLU A 310 -22.48 -18.92 6.48
N ARG A 311 -21.49 -19.78 6.39
CA ARG A 311 -21.64 -21.19 6.01
C ARG A 311 -22.63 -21.90 6.93
N ILE A 312 -22.41 -21.86 8.24
CA ILE A 312 -23.30 -22.48 9.22
C ILE A 312 -24.72 -21.91 9.08
N LYS A 313 -24.86 -20.59 9.00
CA LYS A 313 -26.16 -19.93 8.85
C LYS A 313 -26.93 -20.40 7.62
N ILE A 314 -26.25 -20.49 6.48
CA ILE A 314 -26.86 -20.93 5.21
C ILE A 314 -27.24 -22.41 5.29
N LEU A 315 -26.35 -23.28 5.79
CA LEU A 315 -26.58 -24.70 5.89
C LEU A 315 -27.73 -25.04 6.86
N VAL A 316 -27.83 -24.32 7.96
CA VAL A 316 -28.96 -24.44 8.89
C VAL A 316 -30.26 -23.98 8.25
N LYS A 317 -30.25 -22.83 7.53
CA LYS A 317 -31.44 -22.30 6.85
C LYS A 317 -31.98 -23.28 5.80
N ASN A 318 -31.09 -24.03 5.15
CA ASN A 318 -31.47 -24.99 4.11
C ASN A 318 -31.66 -26.42 4.64
N GLY A 319 -31.64 -26.62 5.97
CA GLY A 319 -31.87 -27.92 6.58
C GLY A 319 -30.75 -28.94 6.37
N CYS A 320 -29.58 -28.51 5.89
CA CYS A 320 -28.42 -29.39 5.65
C CYS A 320 -27.75 -29.83 6.97
N ILE A 321 -27.79 -28.99 7.97
CA ILE A 321 -27.24 -29.26 9.31
C ILE A 321 -28.14 -28.66 10.41
N ASP A 322 -28.04 -29.20 11.62
CA ASP A 322 -28.70 -28.65 12.76
C ASP A 322 -28.08 -27.33 13.21
N LYS A 323 -28.85 -26.52 13.98
CA LYS A 323 -28.36 -25.29 14.57
C LYS A 323 -27.15 -25.54 15.47
N GLN A 324 -26.09 -24.75 15.29
CA GLN A 324 -24.88 -24.88 16.13
C GLN A 324 -25.18 -24.73 17.61
N PRO A 325 -24.86 -25.73 18.43
CA PRO A 325 -24.99 -25.63 19.87
C PRO A 325 -23.90 -24.74 20.48
N ARG A 326 -24.01 -24.38 21.75
CA ARG A 326 -22.95 -23.62 22.43
C ARG A 326 -21.70 -24.49 22.57
N LYS A 327 -20.51 -23.88 22.37
CA LYS A 327 -19.21 -24.60 22.42
C LYS A 327 -18.99 -25.48 23.67
N ASN A 328 -19.58 -25.13 24.79
CA ASN A 328 -19.43 -25.86 26.06
C ASN A 328 -20.59 -26.82 26.32
N SER A 329 -21.47 -27.09 25.38
CA SER A 329 -22.56 -28.04 25.52
C SER A 329 -22.14 -29.47 25.19
N ALA A 330 -22.73 -30.45 25.83
CA ALA A 330 -22.41 -31.88 25.66
C ALA A 330 -22.56 -32.39 24.22
N ASN A 331 -23.43 -31.77 23.43
CA ASN A 331 -23.70 -32.13 22.04
C ASN A 331 -22.87 -31.33 21.01
N TYR A 332 -21.92 -30.50 21.46
CA TYR A 332 -21.11 -29.68 20.52
C TYR A 332 -20.18 -30.54 19.65
N GLU A 333 -19.51 -31.51 20.26
CA GLU A 333 -18.57 -32.41 19.58
C GLU A 333 -19.27 -33.28 18.52
N GLU A 334 -20.46 -33.82 18.84
CA GLU A 334 -21.25 -34.57 17.87
C GLU A 334 -21.72 -33.72 16.71
N TRP A 335 -22.16 -32.48 16.99
CA TRP A 335 -22.54 -31.52 15.98
C TRP A 335 -21.34 -31.14 15.07
N GLU A 336 -20.18 -30.88 15.66
CA GLU A 336 -18.96 -30.51 14.96
C GLU A 336 -18.49 -31.62 14.02
N ASN A 337 -18.58 -32.88 14.46
CA ASN A 337 -18.27 -34.04 13.63
C ASN A 337 -19.21 -34.14 12.41
N LYS A 338 -20.52 -34.01 12.63
CA LYS A 338 -21.52 -33.99 11.54
C LYS A 338 -21.29 -32.85 10.57
N TYR A 339 -21.03 -31.66 11.08
CA TYR A 339 -20.70 -30.48 10.27
C TYR A 339 -19.46 -30.70 9.42
N ASN A 340 -18.37 -31.19 9.99
CA ASN A 340 -17.13 -31.45 9.29
C ASN A 340 -17.29 -32.53 8.21
N LEU A 341 -18.06 -33.56 8.47
CA LEU A 341 -18.40 -34.58 7.50
C LEU A 341 -19.17 -34.00 6.33
N PHE A 342 -20.18 -33.17 6.60
CA PHE A 342 -21.00 -32.55 5.55
C PHE A 342 -20.17 -31.61 4.66
N ILE A 343 -19.37 -30.71 5.24
CA ILE A 343 -18.54 -29.77 4.45
C ILE A 343 -17.44 -30.47 3.63
N SER A 344 -17.13 -31.72 3.93
CA SER A 344 -16.19 -32.54 3.16
C SER A 344 -16.87 -33.36 2.05
N SER A 345 -18.21 -33.34 1.97
CA SER A 345 -18.98 -34.14 1.00
C SER A 345 -19.04 -33.52 -0.39
N ASP A 346 -19.29 -34.39 -1.41
CA ASP A 346 -19.54 -33.93 -2.77
C ASP A 346 -20.83 -33.10 -2.89
N GLU A 347 -21.79 -33.34 -2.02
CA GLU A 347 -23.03 -32.57 -1.94
C GLU A 347 -22.74 -31.12 -1.58
N TYR A 348 -21.93 -30.89 -0.56
CA TYR A 348 -21.48 -29.54 -0.22
C TYR A 348 -20.70 -28.88 -1.33
N GLN A 349 -19.81 -29.62 -2.04
CA GLN A 349 -19.01 -29.07 -3.15
C GLN A 349 -19.88 -28.66 -4.36
N LYS A 350 -21.02 -29.34 -4.56
CA LYS A 350 -22.00 -28.91 -5.56
C LYS A 350 -22.77 -27.68 -5.11
N LEU A 351 -23.24 -27.70 -3.87
CA LEU A 351 -24.04 -26.64 -3.28
C LEU A 351 -23.35 -25.27 -3.31
N ILE A 352 -22.06 -25.20 -2.95
CA ILE A 352 -21.31 -23.93 -2.92
C ILE A 352 -21.03 -23.34 -4.32
N LYS A 353 -21.18 -24.12 -5.39
CA LYS A 353 -21.02 -23.67 -6.78
C LYS A 353 -22.28 -23.03 -7.34
N GLU A 354 -23.42 -23.25 -6.74
CA GLU A 354 -24.69 -22.65 -7.15
C GLU A 354 -24.65 -21.13 -6.94
N ASP A 355 -25.22 -20.37 -7.87
CA ASP A 355 -25.18 -18.90 -7.82
C ASP A 355 -25.86 -18.35 -6.56
N GLU A 356 -26.89 -19.03 -6.04
CA GLU A 356 -27.56 -18.66 -4.81
C GLU A 356 -26.63 -18.65 -3.61
N TYR A 357 -25.67 -19.57 -3.53
CA TYR A 357 -24.69 -19.64 -2.44
C TYR A 357 -23.45 -18.80 -2.73
N SER A 358 -23.02 -18.74 -3.96
CA SER A 358 -21.82 -18.02 -4.36
C SER A 358 -21.89 -16.52 -4.07
N GLN A 359 -23.10 -15.93 -4.03
CA GLN A 359 -23.32 -14.52 -3.69
C GLN A 359 -22.90 -14.16 -2.26
N PHE A 360 -22.86 -15.13 -1.33
CA PHE A 360 -22.45 -14.92 0.05
C PHE A 360 -20.94 -15.12 0.29
N GLY A 361 -20.23 -15.61 -0.71
CA GLY A 361 -18.78 -15.79 -0.61
C GLY A 361 -18.03 -14.48 -0.49
N ILE A 362 -16.81 -14.50 0.09
CA ILE A 362 -16.00 -13.32 0.40
C ILE A 362 -15.82 -12.40 -0.82
N CYS A 363 -15.54 -12.95 -1.98
CA CYS A 363 -15.31 -12.16 -3.17
C CYS A 363 -16.54 -11.32 -3.55
N ARG A 364 -17.73 -11.97 -3.62
CA ARG A 364 -18.98 -11.32 -4.04
C ARG A 364 -19.62 -10.48 -2.96
N SER A 365 -19.51 -10.86 -1.69
CA SER A 365 -20.19 -10.17 -0.58
C SER A 365 -19.35 -9.09 0.09
N ILE A 366 -18.03 -9.13 -0.06
CA ILE A 366 -17.11 -8.22 0.64
C ILE A 366 -16.14 -7.54 -0.32
N THR A 367 -15.30 -8.31 -1.07
CA THR A 367 -14.22 -7.75 -1.87
C THR A 367 -14.74 -6.84 -2.98
N TYR A 368 -15.62 -7.35 -3.83
CA TYR A 368 -16.18 -6.57 -4.94
C TYR A 368 -17.06 -5.40 -4.47
N PRO A 369 -17.98 -5.57 -3.49
CA PRO A 369 -18.75 -4.45 -2.94
C PRO A 369 -17.89 -3.34 -2.34
N ARG A 370 -16.78 -3.68 -1.65
CA ARG A 370 -15.84 -2.68 -1.14
C ARG A 370 -15.26 -1.83 -2.26
N ILE A 371 -14.75 -2.48 -3.31
CA ILE A 371 -14.14 -1.78 -4.43
C ILE A 371 -15.17 -0.89 -5.12
N ASN A 372 -16.37 -1.41 -5.35
CA ASN A 372 -17.47 -0.65 -5.94
C ASN A 372 -17.86 0.55 -5.07
N THR A 373 -17.93 0.38 -3.75
CA THR A 373 -18.19 1.48 -2.80
C THR A 373 -17.13 2.58 -2.91
N VAL A 374 -15.85 2.22 -2.97
CA VAL A 374 -14.75 3.19 -3.08
C VAL A 374 -14.78 3.92 -4.43
N ILE A 375 -15.07 3.21 -5.52
CA ILE A 375 -15.16 3.80 -6.87
C ILE A 375 -16.37 4.72 -6.98
N THR A 376 -17.55 4.23 -6.60
CA THR A 376 -18.80 4.99 -6.78
C THR A 376 -19.08 6.03 -5.70
N GLY A 377 -18.40 5.92 -4.55
CA GLY A 377 -18.68 6.75 -3.37
C GLY A 377 -19.99 6.39 -2.64
N LYS A 378 -20.62 5.26 -2.98
CA LYS A 378 -21.93 4.85 -2.44
C LYS A 378 -21.84 3.46 -1.81
N LEU A 379 -22.46 3.31 -0.63
CA LEU A 379 -22.66 2.01 -0.01
C LEU A 379 -23.65 1.15 -0.82
N ASN A 380 -23.70 -0.15 -0.56
CA ASN A 380 -24.64 -1.06 -1.23
C ASN A 380 -26.13 -0.68 -1.06
N ASN A 381 -26.47 0.05 -0.01
CA ASN A 381 -27.83 0.57 0.22
C ASN A 381 -28.08 1.94 -0.47
N GLY A 382 -27.14 2.43 -1.27
CA GLY A 382 -27.21 3.71 -1.97
C GLY A 382 -26.83 4.95 -1.16
N SER A 383 -26.56 4.81 0.15
CA SER A 383 -26.16 5.95 0.99
C SER A 383 -24.74 6.42 0.64
N TYR A 384 -24.47 7.71 0.90
CA TYR A 384 -23.17 8.33 0.65
C TYR A 384 -22.07 7.71 1.52
N TYR A 385 -20.95 7.43 0.92
CA TYR A 385 -19.72 6.97 1.57
C TYR A 385 -18.57 7.96 1.41
N SER A 386 -18.34 8.42 0.17
CA SER A 386 -17.26 9.36 -0.20
C SER A 386 -17.56 9.99 -1.55
N ASP A 387 -16.72 10.91 -2.03
CA ASP A 387 -16.83 11.51 -3.37
C ASP A 387 -16.54 10.51 -4.52
N GLY A 388 -16.21 9.27 -4.19
CA GLY A 388 -15.84 8.26 -5.17
C GLY A 388 -14.43 8.48 -5.75
N LYS A 389 -14.08 7.64 -6.72
CA LYS A 389 -12.77 7.69 -7.40
C LYS A 389 -12.97 7.54 -8.90
N ASN A 390 -12.20 8.28 -9.69
CA ASN A 390 -12.21 8.13 -11.16
C ASN A 390 -11.46 6.86 -11.55
N ALA A 391 -12.14 5.73 -11.45
CA ALA A 391 -11.60 4.41 -11.72
C ALA A 391 -12.71 3.45 -12.16
N ASN A 392 -12.30 2.31 -12.72
CA ASN A 392 -13.20 1.20 -13.00
C ASN A 392 -12.64 -0.10 -12.41
N VAL A 393 -13.49 -1.12 -12.34
CA VAL A 393 -13.12 -2.47 -11.95
C VAL A 393 -13.83 -3.48 -12.85
N LYS A 394 -13.08 -4.48 -13.33
CA LYS A 394 -13.63 -5.60 -14.05
C LYS A 394 -13.56 -6.85 -13.18
N TYR A 395 -14.69 -7.52 -13.01
CA TYR A 395 -14.80 -8.75 -12.24
C TYR A 395 -14.72 -9.95 -13.16
N PHE A 396 -13.85 -10.91 -12.82
CA PHE A 396 -13.72 -12.19 -13.53
C PHE A 396 -13.99 -13.35 -12.57
N LYS A 397 -14.72 -14.33 -13.03
CA LYS A 397 -14.86 -15.63 -12.37
C LYS A 397 -13.91 -16.60 -13.07
N CYS A 398 -12.96 -17.18 -12.33
CA CYS A 398 -12.11 -18.24 -12.86
C CYS A 398 -12.86 -19.56 -12.81
N ASP A 399 -12.84 -20.30 -13.91
CA ASP A 399 -13.33 -21.66 -13.97
C ASP A 399 -12.20 -22.61 -14.39
N TRP A 400 -12.43 -23.90 -14.21
CA TRP A 400 -11.48 -24.94 -14.51
C TRP A 400 -11.94 -25.78 -15.71
N THR A 401 -11.14 -25.76 -16.77
CA THR A 401 -11.37 -26.65 -17.92
C THR A 401 -10.38 -27.82 -17.80
N PRO A 402 -10.88 -29.07 -17.58
CA PRO A 402 -10.00 -30.22 -17.50
C PRO A 402 -9.36 -30.49 -18.87
N ARG A 403 -8.05 -30.65 -18.88
CA ARG A 403 -7.28 -31.04 -20.05
C ARG A 403 -7.35 -32.56 -20.18
N LYS A 404 -8.06 -33.08 -21.15
CA LYS A 404 -7.99 -34.50 -21.53
C LYS A 404 -6.78 -34.72 -22.45
N PRO A 405 -6.07 -35.84 -22.33
CA PRO A 405 -4.90 -36.14 -23.18
C PRO A 405 -5.19 -36.11 -24.68
N GLU A 406 -6.45 -36.38 -25.04
CA GLU A 406 -6.96 -36.48 -26.43
C GLU A 406 -7.56 -35.14 -26.93
N ASP A 407 -7.59 -34.09 -26.11
CA ASP A 407 -8.17 -32.80 -26.48
C ASP A 407 -7.21 -31.99 -27.34
N TYR A 408 -7.14 -32.32 -28.62
CA TYR A 408 -6.59 -31.39 -29.63
C TYR A 408 -7.45 -30.12 -29.78
N LEU A 409 -8.64 -30.07 -29.15
CA LEU A 409 -9.64 -29.00 -29.21
C LEU A 409 -9.88 -28.32 -27.88
N LEU A 410 -8.82 -28.14 -27.05
CA LEU A 410 -8.84 -27.19 -25.93
C LEU A 410 -9.31 -25.81 -26.42
N SER A 411 -9.15 -25.54 -27.70
CA SER A 411 -9.55 -24.34 -28.41
C SER A 411 -11.04 -23.98 -28.26
N ASN A 412 -11.98 -24.91 -28.28
CA ASN A 412 -13.41 -24.57 -28.25
C ASN A 412 -13.83 -24.01 -26.86
N ALA A 413 -13.37 -24.62 -25.76
CA ALA A 413 -13.65 -24.12 -24.42
C ALA A 413 -12.94 -22.78 -24.13
N LEU A 414 -11.72 -22.61 -24.65
CA LEU A 414 -10.97 -21.36 -24.49
C LEU A 414 -11.54 -20.25 -25.39
N CYS A 415 -12.01 -20.57 -26.61
CA CYS A 415 -12.61 -19.58 -27.50
C CYS A 415 -13.88 -18.94 -26.94
N LEU A 416 -14.62 -19.65 -26.07
CA LEU A 416 -15.79 -19.08 -25.38
C LEU A 416 -15.39 -17.92 -24.41
N HIS A 417 -14.16 -17.92 -23.94
CA HIS A 417 -13.65 -16.96 -22.97
C HIS A 417 -12.43 -16.15 -23.48
N ILE A 418 -12.16 -16.21 -24.76
CA ILE A 418 -10.98 -15.55 -25.35
C ILE A 418 -11.03 -14.04 -25.19
N ARG A 419 -12.22 -13.45 -25.20
CA ARG A 419 -12.43 -12.01 -24.99
C ARG A 419 -11.91 -11.61 -23.63
N GLU A 420 -12.38 -12.26 -22.58
CA GLU A 420 -11.99 -12.00 -21.19
C GLU A 420 -10.49 -12.25 -20.97
N MET A 421 -9.93 -13.25 -21.64
CA MET A 421 -8.50 -13.53 -21.56
C MET A 421 -7.67 -12.40 -22.19
N ILE A 422 -8.07 -11.89 -23.36
CA ILE A 422 -7.40 -10.77 -24.03
C ILE A 422 -7.52 -9.50 -23.20
N GLU A 423 -8.71 -9.19 -22.69
CA GLU A 423 -8.95 -8.02 -21.85
C GLU A 423 -8.11 -8.04 -20.58
N LEU A 424 -8.01 -9.21 -19.92
CA LEU A 424 -7.19 -9.40 -18.73
C LEU A 424 -5.69 -9.25 -19.04
N GLN A 425 -5.22 -9.86 -20.14
CA GLN A 425 -3.81 -9.83 -20.53
C GLN A 425 -3.31 -8.44 -20.92
N ASN A 426 -4.20 -7.63 -21.54
CA ASN A 426 -3.85 -6.34 -22.11
C ASN A 426 -4.33 -5.15 -21.28
N HIS A 427 -5.06 -5.37 -20.17
CA HIS A 427 -5.65 -4.33 -19.31
C HIS A 427 -6.56 -3.37 -20.08
N ILE A 428 -7.40 -3.92 -20.96
CA ILE A 428 -8.31 -3.17 -21.83
C ILE A 428 -9.73 -3.73 -21.73
N GLU A 429 -10.66 -3.01 -22.31
CA GLU A 429 -12.00 -3.50 -22.62
C GLU A 429 -12.17 -3.58 -24.14
N ILE A 430 -12.63 -4.72 -24.65
CA ILE A 430 -12.97 -4.88 -26.07
C ILE A 430 -14.33 -4.22 -26.29
N ASP A 431 -14.33 -3.03 -26.86
CA ASP A 431 -15.50 -2.18 -27.08
C ASP A 431 -15.99 -2.18 -28.53
N ASN A 432 -15.26 -2.91 -29.40
CA ASN A 432 -15.48 -2.95 -30.86
C ASN A 432 -15.40 -1.58 -31.56
N LYS A 433 -14.75 -0.61 -30.91
CA LYS A 433 -14.45 0.73 -31.48
C LYS A 433 -12.95 0.95 -31.47
N LYS A 434 -12.35 0.99 -30.31
CA LYS A 434 -10.91 1.19 -30.07
C LYS A 434 -10.15 -0.14 -30.07
N TYR A 435 -10.75 -1.15 -29.48
CA TYR A 435 -10.23 -2.51 -29.36
C TYR A 435 -11.21 -3.51 -29.95
N VAL A 436 -10.81 -4.21 -31.01
CA VAL A 436 -11.69 -5.05 -31.80
C VAL A 436 -11.26 -6.51 -31.71
N LEU A 437 -12.23 -7.41 -31.51
CA LEU A 437 -12.02 -8.86 -31.54
C LEU A 437 -12.83 -9.49 -32.66
N ILE A 438 -12.15 -10.16 -33.56
CA ILE A 438 -12.73 -10.81 -34.75
C ILE A 438 -12.54 -12.34 -34.65
N LEU A 439 -13.63 -13.07 -34.40
CA LEU A 439 -13.59 -14.53 -34.19
C LEU A 439 -14.07 -15.32 -35.38
N ASN A 440 -14.79 -14.72 -36.32
CA ASN A 440 -15.36 -15.39 -37.46
C ASN A 440 -15.25 -14.55 -38.74
N LYS A 441 -15.45 -15.22 -39.90
CA LYS A 441 -15.31 -14.59 -41.22
C LYS A 441 -16.34 -13.47 -41.48
N SER A 442 -17.55 -13.58 -40.89
CA SER A 442 -18.60 -12.57 -41.05
C SER A 442 -18.16 -11.23 -40.40
N ASP A 443 -17.63 -11.29 -39.18
CA ASP A 443 -17.15 -10.11 -38.49
C ASP A 443 -15.90 -9.54 -39.14
N PHE A 444 -15.03 -10.38 -39.69
CA PHE A 444 -13.88 -9.95 -40.49
C PHE A 444 -14.30 -9.19 -41.75
N ASN A 445 -15.29 -9.69 -42.49
CA ASN A 445 -15.82 -8.99 -43.65
C ASN A 445 -16.47 -7.66 -43.29
N LYS A 446 -17.23 -7.59 -42.19
CA LYS A 446 -17.80 -6.32 -41.70
C LYS A 446 -16.72 -5.31 -41.37
N TYR A 447 -15.64 -5.76 -40.74
CA TYR A 447 -14.50 -4.90 -40.39
C TYR A 447 -13.85 -4.28 -41.63
N ILE A 448 -13.58 -5.09 -42.68
CA ILE A 448 -12.95 -4.62 -43.93
C ILE A 448 -13.89 -3.72 -44.74
N MET A 449 -15.19 -4.02 -44.77
CA MET A 449 -16.14 -3.28 -45.57
C MET A 449 -16.55 -1.92 -44.99
N ASN A 450 -16.24 -1.63 -43.76
CA ASN A 450 -16.64 -0.41 -43.08
C ASN A 450 -15.44 0.34 -42.43
N PRO A 451 -14.43 0.73 -43.21
CA PRO A 451 -13.21 1.35 -42.67
C PRO A 451 -13.47 2.61 -41.86
N ASP A 452 -14.47 3.40 -42.20
CA ASP A 452 -14.82 4.63 -41.51
C ASP A 452 -15.36 4.38 -40.09
N VAL A 453 -16.04 3.27 -39.85
CA VAL A 453 -16.55 2.87 -38.52
C VAL A 453 -15.43 2.49 -37.59
N TYR A 454 -14.30 2.07 -38.13
CA TYR A 454 -13.14 1.55 -37.42
C TYR A 454 -11.91 2.48 -37.54
N ALA A 455 -12.13 3.74 -37.88
CA ALA A 455 -11.04 4.72 -38.06
C ALA A 455 -10.20 4.95 -36.78
N ASP A 456 -10.81 4.82 -35.59
CA ASP A 456 -10.17 5.02 -34.30
C ASP A 456 -9.63 3.74 -33.65
N VAL A 457 -9.56 2.63 -34.39
CA VAL A 457 -9.11 1.34 -33.86
C VAL A 457 -7.60 1.38 -33.57
N GLU A 458 -7.23 1.12 -32.34
CA GLU A 458 -5.83 1.02 -31.90
C GLU A 458 -5.29 -0.41 -32.07
N LYS A 459 -6.13 -1.41 -31.84
CA LYS A 459 -5.68 -2.82 -31.91
C LYS A 459 -6.82 -3.79 -32.28
N VAL A 460 -6.47 -4.75 -33.14
CA VAL A 460 -7.37 -5.80 -33.57
C VAL A 460 -6.78 -7.17 -33.23
N TRP A 461 -7.59 -8.05 -32.63
CA TRP A 461 -7.27 -9.47 -32.47
C TRP A 461 -8.11 -10.26 -33.43
N VAL A 462 -7.45 -11.08 -34.25
CA VAL A 462 -8.12 -11.88 -35.29
C VAL A 462 -7.84 -13.36 -35.05
N ASN A 463 -8.86 -14.18 -35.15
CA ASN A 463 -8.67 -15.63 -35.11
C ASN A 463 -7.82 -16.07 -36.30
N GLN A 464 -6.69 -16.73 -36.03
CA GLN A 464 -5.72 -17.15 -37.03
C GLN A 464 -6.33 -17.99 -38.17
N SER A 465 -7.34 -18.79 -37.87
CA SER A 465 -8.02 -19.62 -38.88
C SER A 465 -8.74 -18.83 -40.00
N ILE A 466 -9.03 -17.53 -39.74
CA ILE A 466 -9.69 -16.66 -40.72
C ILE A 466 -8.69 -16.20 -41.80
N ILE A 467 -7.44 -15.99 -41.39
CA ILE A 467 -6.38 -15.42 -42.24
C ILE A 467 -5.85 -16.48 -43.21
N PHE A 468 -5.81 -17.76 -42.83
CA PHE A 468 -5.25 -18.85 -43.63
C PHE A 468 -6.25 -19.55 -44.56
N ASN A 469 -7.55 -19.25 -44.48
CA ASN A 469 -8.61 -19.83 -45.33
C ASN A 469 -9.12 -18.84 -46.38
N SER A 470 -8.36 -17.80 -46.71
CA SER A 470 -8.68 -16.89 -47.81
C SER A 470 -7.94 -17.31 -49.07
N GLU A 471 -8.40 -18.35 -49.77
CA GLU A 471 -8.30 -18.46 -51.21
C GLU A 471 -9.52 -17.82 -51.87
#